data_83aafd88c35e710d44572b73114dd9be
#
_entry.id   83aafd88c35e710d44572b73114dd9be
#
_cell.length_a   1.000
_cell.length_b   1.000
_cell.length_c   1.000
_cell.angle_alpha   90.00
_cell.angle_beta   90.00
_cell.angle_gamma   90.00
#
_symmetry.space_group_name_H-M   'P 1'
#
loop_
_entity.id
_entity.type
_entity.pdbx_description
1 polymer ?
#
loop_
_entity_poly.entity_id
_entity_poly.type
_entity_poly.pdbx_seq_one_letter_code
_entity_poly.pdbx_strand_id
1 'polypeptide(L)'
;FKTHDLSAWKSGTSSLGFQLQRTVGVLGRSDNMVKLRGINVYPLALAAILNERTEFAGEYICLARRDASGRDNLCVVIETRGGAHQDAEIARGFASLLSRRVGVEIEVELVAPGETAALTQIESRQKPIRLIDERPKASA
;
A
#
# COMPACT_ATOMS: atom_id res chain seq x y z
N PHE A 1 2.37 -2.24 -26.34
CA PHE A 1 2.87 -1.53 -25.16
C PHE A 1 1.94 -1.78 -23.97
N LYS A 2 2.48 -2.36 -22.90
CA LYS A 2 1.73 -2.60 -21.66
C LYS A 2 2.07 -1.49 -20.66
N THR A 3 1.06 -0.72 -20.25
CA THR A 3 1.24 0.35 -19.25
C THR A 3 1.29 -0.17 -17.83
N HIS A 4 0.86 -1.43 -17.61
CA HIS A 4 0.69 -2.02 -16.28
C HIS A 4 -0.29 -1.29 -15.36
N ASP A 5 -1.10 -0.40 -15.91
CA ASP A 5 -2.15 0.28 -15.17
C ASP A 5 -3.41 -0.59 -15.09
N LEU A 6 -4.00 -0.63 -13.91
CA LEU A 6 -5.26 -1.31 -13.65
C LEU A 6 -6.40 -0.33 -13.71
N SER A 7 -7.46 -0.69 -14.42
CA SER A 7 -8.66 0.12 -14.55
C SER A 7 -9.89 -0.80 -14.59
N ALA A 8 -11.04 -0.27 -14.26
CA ALA A 8 -12.30 -0.98 -14.38
C ALA A 8 -13.23 -0.25 -15.35
N TRP A 9 -14.08 -1.02 -16.03
CA TRP A 9 -15.11 -0.47 -16.89
C TRP A 9 -16.26 0.10 -16.04
N LYS A 10 -16.67 1.30 -16.35
CA LYS A 10 -17.85 1.92 -15.75
C LYS A 10 -19.06 1.61 -16.63
N SER A 11 -20.03 0.89 -16.08
CA SER A 11 -21.32 0.68 -16.74
C SER A 11 -22.20 1.94 -16.69
N GLY A 12 -22.97 2.17 -17.73
CA GLY A 12 -23.94 3.26 -17.83
C GLY A 12 -23.72 4.16 -19.04
N THR A 13 -24.75 4.93 -19.39
CA THR A 13 -24.69 5.96 -20.43
C THR A 13 -24.06 7.23 -19.91
N SER A 14 -23.34 7.95 -20.78
CA SER A 14 -22.83 9.28 -20.44
C SER A 14 -23.97 10.28 -20.32
N SER A 15 -23.77 11.36 -19.58
CA SER A 15 -24.71 12.47 -19.49
C SER A 15 -25.06 13.12 -20.84
N LEU A 16 -24.25 12.84 -21.88
CA LEU A 16 -24.45 13.31 -23.25
C LEU A 16 -25.13 12.27 -24.15
N GLY A 17 -25.61 11.15 -23.60
CA GLY A 17 -26.30 10.10 -24.35
C GLY A 17 -25.44 9.18 -25.20
N PHE A 18 -24.12 9.32 -25.16
CA PHE A 18 -23.23 8.42 -25.91
C PHE A 18 -22.98 7.11 -25.16
N GLN A 19 -23.11 5.99 -25.86
CA GLN A 19 -22.78 4.65 -25.35
C GLN A 19 -21.31 4.32 -25.53
N LEU A 20 -20.44 5.17 -25.00
CA LEU A 20 -19.00 4.92 -24.99
C LEU A 20 -18.61 4.19 -23.71
N GLN A 21 -17.84 3.11 -23.86
CA GLN A 21 -17.24 2.45 -22.71
C GLN A 21 -16.26 3.42 -22.03
N ARG A 22 -16.46 3.63 -20.74
CA ARG A 22 -15.62 4.50 -19.92
C ARG A 22 -14.94 3.68 -18.83
N THR A 23 -13.73 4.07 -18.47
CA THR A 23 -13.03 3.52 -17.32
C THR A 23 -13.26 4.37 -16.09
N VAL A 24 -13.17 3.77 -14.91
CA VAL A 24 -13.24 4.51 -13.64
C VAL A 24 -11.97 5.30 -13.34
N GLY A 25 -11.02 5.31 -14.26
CA GLY A 25 -9.68 5.86 -14.08
C GLY A 25 -8.67 4.77 -13.75
N VAL A 26 -7.46 5.18 -13.42
CA VAL A 26 -6.40 4.24 -13.03
C VAL A 26 -6.59 3.85 -11.57
N LEU A 27 -6.86 2.57 -11.31
CA LEU A 27 -7.03 2.02 -9.96
C LEU A 27 -5.70 1.70 -9.29
N GLY A 28 -4.63 1.51 -10.07
CA GLY A 28 -3.30 1.20 -9.61
C GLY A 28 -2.43 0.61 -10.71
N ARG A 29 -1.25 0.16 -10.36
CA ARG A 29 -0.35 -0.53 -11.30
C ARG A 29 -0.22 -1.99 -10.90
N SER A 30 -0.29 -2.88 -11.90
CA SER A 30 -0.16 -4.32 -11.67
C SER A 30 1.27 -4.74 -11.31
N ASP A 31 2.27 -3.91 -11.66
CA ASP A 31 3.67 -4.14 -11.33
C ASP A 31 4.05 -3.71 -9.89
N ASN A 32 3.18 -2.96 -9.21
CA ASN A 32 3.32 -2.57 -7.80
C ASN A 32 2.34 -3.34 -6.88
N MET A 33 1.99 -4.54 -7.27
CA MET A 33 1.13 -5.42 -6.49
C MET A 33 1.99 -6.50 -5.81
N VAL A 34 1.66 -6.83 -4.58
CA VAL A 34 2.23 -7.96 -3.87
C VAL A 34 1.14 -9.00 -3.60
N LYS A 35 1.41 -10.25 -3.96
CA LYS A 35 0.52 -11.36 -3.61
C LYS A 35 0.91 -11.90 -2.25
N LEU A 36 -0.03 -11.85 -1.32
CA LEU A 36 0.17 -12.26 0.07
C LEU A 36 -0.90 -13.28 0.45
N ARG A 37 -0.49 -14.52 0.67
CA ARG A 37 -1.40 -15.63 1.05
C ARG A 37 -2.64 -15.75 0.15
N GLY A 38 -2.44 -15.58 -1.17
CA GLY A 38 -3.53 -15.65 -2.15
C GLY A 38 -4.29 -14.35 -2.38
N ILE A 39 -4.04 -13.30 -1.60
CA ILE A 39 -4.68 -11.99 -1.72
C ILE A 39 -3.72 -11.02 -2.43
N ASN A 40 -4.25 -10.29 -3.39
CA ASN A 40 -3.50 -9.23 -4.07
C ASN A 40 -3.58 -7.95 -3.25
N VAL A 41 -2.44 -7.47 -2.80
CA VAL A 41 -2.33 -6.22 -2.04
C VAL A 41 -1.70 -5.16 -2.92
N TYR A 42 -2.34 -4.01 -2.97
CA TYR A 42 -1.87 -2.84 -3.73
C TYR A 42 -1.37 -1.78 -2.76
N PRO A 43 -0.05 -1.61 -2.61
CA PRO A 43 0.51 -0.64 -1.65
C PRO A 43 -0.03 0.77 -1.80
N LEU A 44 -0.26 1.24 -3.02
CA LEU A 44 -0.81 2.58 -3.26
C LEU A 44 -2.24 2.76 -2.70
N ALA A 45 -3.02 1.70 -2.65
CA ALA A 45 -4.39 1.75 -2.11
C ALA A 45 -4.42 1.89 -0.58
N LEU A 46 -3.34 1.55 0.11
CA LEU A 46 -3.27 1.64 1.57
C LEU A 46 -3.32 3.07 2.07
N ALA A 47 -2.90 4.05 1.27
CA ALA A 47 -2.95 5.47 1.64
C ALA A 47 -4.34 5.93 2.09
N ALA A 48 -5.39 5.51 1.39
CA ALA A 48 -6.77 5.85 1.73
C ALA A 48 -7.18 5.29 3.09
N ILE A 49 -6.75 4.08 3.41
CA ILE A 49 -7.02 3.43 4.71
C ILE A 49 -6.24 4.12 5.83
N LEU A 50 -4.96 4.41 5.61
CA LEU A 50 -4.11 5.08 6.59
C LEU A 50 -4.60 6.49 6.94
N ASN A 51 -5.15 7.20 5.95
CA ASN A 51 -5.72 8.55 6.15
C ASN A 51 -6.97 8.57 7.05
N GLU A 52 -7.57 7.43 7.35
CA GLU A 52 -8.68 7.34 8.31
C GLU A 52 -8.21 7.60 9.76
N ARG A 53 -6.91 7.54 10.03
CA ARG A 53 -6.35 7.77 11.35
C ARG A 53 -5.60 9.11 11.41
N THR A 54 -5.88 9.87 12.46
CA THR A 54 -5.31 11.21 12.67
C THR A 54 -3.82 11.19 12.98
N GLU A 55 -3.31 10.08 13.51
CA GLU A 55 -1.89 9.90 13.82
C GLU A 55 -1.01 9.73 12.59
N PHE A 56 -1.59 9.39 11.45
CA PHE A 56 -0.85 9.22 10.19
C PHE A 56 -0.25 10.54 9.71
N ALA A 57 1.06 10.56 9.46
CA ALA A 57 1.77 11.78 9.06
C ALA A 57 1.81 12.00 7.53
N GLY A 58 1.31 11.05 6.74
CA GLY A 58 1.21 11.17 5.28
C GLY A 58 2.19 10.29 4.50
N GLU A 59 3.20 9.70 5.15
CA GLU A 59 4.21 8.86 4.50
C GLU A 59 4.24 7.44 5.06
N TYR A 60 4.46 6.49 4.17
CA TYR A 60 4.58 5.07 4.50
C TYR A 60 5.31 4.30 3.40
N ILE A 61 5.79 3.11 3.74
CA ILE A 61 6.35 2.17 2.78
C ILE A 61 5.97 0.74 3.18
N CYS A 62 5.75 -0.12 2.19
CA CYS A 62 5.46 -1.52 2.37
C CYS A 62 6.70 -2.36 2.11
N LEU A 63 7.02 -3.26 3.02
CA LEU A 63 8.14 -4.20 2.91
C LEU A 63 7.57 -5.61 2.83
N ALA A 64 7.68 -6.24 1.67
CA ALA A 64 7.29 -7.64 1.50
C ALA A 64 8.47 -8.53 1.90
N ARG A 65 8.27 -9.37 2.89
CA ARG A 65 9.30 -10.24 3.48
C ARG A 65 8.81 -11.68 3.54
N ARG A 66 9.76 -12.59 3.69
CA ARG A 66 9.47 -13.99 3.98
C ARG A 66 10.01 -14.34 5.35
N ASP A 67 9.15 -14.88 6.21
CA ASP A 67 9.55 -15.29 7.55
C ASP A 67 10.38 -16.60 7.55
N ALA A 68 10.90 -16.95 8.72
CA ALA A 68 11.72 -18.15 8.89
C ALA A 68 10.95 -19.45 8.59
N SER A 69 9.62 -19.43 8.61
CA SER A 69 8.76 -20.57 8.26
C SER A 69 8.45 -20.64 6.75
N GLY A 70 8.96 -19.71 5.96
CA GLY A 70 8.73 -19.64 4.53
C GLY A 70 7.42 -18.96 4.12
N ARG A 71 6.71 -18.30 5.06
CA ARG A 71 5.47 -17.58 4.77
C ARG A 71 5.78 -16.15 4.37
N ASP A 72 5.04 -15.67 3.38
CA ASP A 72 5.11 -14.29 2.94
C ASP A 72 4.36 -13.38 3.91
N ASN A 73 5.03 -12.35 4.38
CA ASN A 73 4.50 -11.30 5.25
C ASN A 73 4.67 -9.93 4.60
N LEU A 74 3.78 -9.02 4.96
CA LEU A 74 3.87 -7.62 4.60
C LEU A 74 3.97 -6.79 5.86
N CYS A 75 5.03 -5.99 5.96
CA CYS A 75 5.19 -4.98 7.00
C CYS A 75 4.96 -3.60 6.39
N VAL A 76 4.08 -2.81 6.98
CA VAL A 76 3.87 -1.41 6.59
C VAL A 76 4.54 -0.53 7.62
N VAL A 77 5.58 0.18 7.19
CA VAL A 77 6.27 1.19 7.99
C VAL A 77 5.56 2.52 7.80
N ILE A 78 5.03 3.08 8.87
CA ILE A 78 4.13 4.24 8.84
C ILE A 78 4.74 5.38 9.64
N GLU A 79 4.87 6.53 9.01
CA GLU A 79 5.23 7.75 9.74
C GLU A 79 4.03 8.30 10.50
N THR A 80 4.25 8.57 11.77
CA THR A 80 3.21 9.10 12.67
C THR A 80 3.66 10.40 13.32
N ARG A 81 2.70 11.26 13.61
CA ARG A 81 2.92 12.56 14.26
C ARG A 81 2.72 12.48 15.78
N GLY A 82 3.19 13.50 16.49
CA GLY A 82 2.90 13.66 17.91
C GLY A 82 3.51 12.60 18.82
N GLY A 83 4.61 11.93 18.42
CA GLY A 83 5.24 10.87 19.22
C GLY A 83 4.49 9.53 19.22
N ALA A 84 3.45 9.39 18.39
CA ALA A 84 2.63 8.16 18.31
C ALA A 84 3.43 6.92 17.90
N HIS A 85 4.61 7.09 17.30
CA HIS A 85 5.50 5.97 16.93
C HIS A 85 6.00 5.16 18.14
N GLN A 86 5.91 5.70 19.33
CA GLN A 86 6.29 5.00 20.55
C GLN A 86 5.13 4.24 21.23
N ASP A 87 3.92 4.36 20.67
CA ASP A 87 2.71 3.78 21.26
C ASP A 87 2.33 2.46 20.58
N ALA A 88 2.51 1.36 21.32
CA ALA A 88 2.18 0.02 20.84
C ALA A 88 0.68 -0.18 20.58
N GLU A 89 -0.20 0.55 21.26
CA GLU A 89 -1.66 0.47 21.00
C GLU A 89 -2.04 1.12 19.69
N ILE A 90 -1.39 2.23 19.35
CA ILE A 90 -1.55 2.88 18.05
C ILE A 90 -1.07 1.95 16.93
N ALA A 91 0.07 1.30 17.11
CA ALA A 91 0.58 0.31 16.15
C ALA A 91 -0.41 -0.84 15.93
N ARG A 92 -0.97 -1.39 17.01
CA ARG A 92 -2.00 -2.43 16.94
C ARG A 92 -3.26 -1.95 16.25
N GLY A 93 -3.65 -0.70 16.48
CA GLY A 93 -4.80 -0.07 15.84
C GLY A 93 -4.63 0.02 14.32
N PHE A 94 -3.47 0.43 13.83
CA PHE A 94 -3.15 0.44 12.40
C PHE A 94 -3.12 -0.97 11.83
N ALA A 95 -2.47 -1.92 12.51
CA ALA A 95 -2.40 -3.31 12.05
C ALA A 95 -3.80 -3.95 11.93
N SER A 96 -4.66 -3.72 12.92
CA SER A 96 -6.04 -4.21 12.90
C SER A 96 -6.86 -3.57 11.77
N LEU A 97 -6.73 -2.27 11.56
CA LEU A 97 -7.43 -1.56 10.49
C LEU A 97 -7.01 -2.07 9.11
N LEU A 98 -5.71 -2.17 8.86
CA LEU A 98 -5.19 -2.66 7.58
C LEU A 98 -5.58 -4.11 7.33
N SER A 99 -5.43 -4.98 8.33
CA SER A 99 -5.74 -6.41 8.20
C SER A 99 -7.22 -6.65 7.90
N ARG A 100 -8.12 -5.90 8.53
CA ARG A 100 -9.56 -6.00 8.26
C ARG A 100 -9.95 -5.50 6.87
N ARG A 101 -9.33 -4.40 6.42
CA ARG A 101 -9.66 -3.78 5.13
C ARG A 101 -9.09 -4.56 3.96
N VAL A 102 -7.90 -5.12 4.12
CA VAL A 102 -7.20 -5.87 3.07
C VAL A 102 -7.62 -7.34 3.07
N GLY A 103 -7.98 -7.89 4.21
CA GLY A 103 -8.41 -9.29 4.35
C GLY A 103 -7.26 -10.27 4.59
N VAL A 104 -6.08 -9.77 4.95
CA VAL A 104 -4.91 -10.55 5.32
C VAL A 104 -4.15 -9.86 6.44
N GLU A 105 -3.50 -10.64 7.29
CA GLU A 105 -2.70 -10.11 8.38
C GLU A 105 -1.53 -9.26 7.85
N ILE A 106 -1.42 -8.04 8.35
CA ILE A 106 -0.39 -7.06 7.99
C ILE A 106 0.30 -6.62 9.27
N GLU A 107 1.62 -6.69 9.26
CA GLU A 107 2.46 -6.15 10.32
C GLU A 107 2.61 -4.64 10.16
N VAL A 108 2.74 -3.94 11.28
CA VAL A 108 2.90 -2.48 11.29
C VAL A 108 4.08 -2.09 12.16
N GLU A 109 4.92 -1.23 11.63
CA GLU A 109 5.99 -0.55 12.34
C GLU A 109 5.73 0.96 12.28
N LEU A 110 5.73 1.63 13.41
CA LEU A 110 5.55 3.07 13.47
C LEU A 110 6.90 3.76 13.64
N VAL A 111 7.09 4.82 12.88
CA VAL A 111 8.33 5.62 12.88
C VAL A 111 8.00 7.11 12.99
N ALA A 112 9.02 7.89 13.34
CA ALA A 112 8.90 9.35 13.37
C ALA A 112 8.82 9.94 11.96
N PRO A 113 8.24 11.14 11.79
CA PRO A 113 8.19 11.81 10.49
C PRO A 113 9.59 11.98 9.88
N GLY A 114 9.72 11.66 8.59
CA GLY A 114 10.97 11.75 7.83
C GLY A 114 11.81 10.48 7.82
N GLU A 115 11.53 9.49 8.66
CA GLU A 115 12.35 8.26 8.74
C GLU A 115 12.18 7.35 7.52
N THR A 116 11.07 7.43 6.79
CA THR A 116 10.90 6.65 5.56
C THR A 116 11.47 7.32 4.32
N ALA A 117 11.95 8.56 4.40
CA ALA A 117 12.36 9.36 3.25
C ALA A 117 13.45 8.68 2.41
N ALA A 118 14.43 8.05 3.04
CA ALA A 118 15.50 7.34 2.34
C ALA A 118 14.97 6.13 1.55
N LEU A 119 13.99 5.42 2.07
CA LEU A 119 13.38 4.24 1.43
C LEU A 119 12.39 4.63 0.34
N THR A 120 11.58 5.63 0.58
CA THR A 120 10.57 6.11 -0.37
C THR A 120 11.17 6.97 -1.47
N GLN A 121 12.36 7.53 -1.26
CA GLN A 121 13.05 8.47 -2.16
C GLN A 121 12.17 9.68 -2.53
N ILE A 122 11.31 10.11 -1.60
CA ILE A 122 10.31 11.15 -1.86
C ILE A 122 10.94 12.49 -2.28
N GLU A 123 12.14 12.78 -1.77
CA GLU A 123 12.83 14.03 -2.08
C GLU A 123 13.44 14.05 -3.49
N SER A 124 13.67 12.88 -4.08
CA SER A 124 14.37 12.74 -5.36
C SER A 124 13.48 12.24 -6.50
N ARG A 125 12.27 11.78 -6.20
CA ARG A 125 11.35 11.18 -7.18
C ARG A 125 10.01 11.91 -7.21
N GLN A 126 9.45 12.05 -8.40
CA GLN A 126 8.09 12.56 -8.57
C GLN A 126 7.02 11.66 -7.93
N LYS A 127 7.26 10.36 -7.90
CA LYS A 127 6.39 9.37 -7.26
C LYS A 127 7.21 8.57 -6.26
N PRO A 128 6.87 8.61 -4.97
CA PRO A 128 7.60 7.88 -3.95
C PRO A 128 7.48 6.36 -4.15
N ILE A 129 8.51 5.63 -3.75
CA ILE A 129 8.46 4.17 -3.70
C ILE A 129 7.52 3.77 -2.57
N ARG A 130 6.57 2.87 -2.84
CA ARG A 130 5.62 2.37 -1.84
C ARG A 130 5.77 0.89 -1.53
N LEU A 131 6.59 0.18 -2.29
CA LEU A 131 6.84 -1.25 -2.09
C LEU A 131 8.32 -1.57 -2.33
N ILE A 132 8.92 -2.23 -1.34
CA ILE A 132 10.21 -2.94 -1.49
C ILE A 132 9.93 -4.41 -1.26
N ASP A 133 10.21 -5.23 -2.25
CA ASP A 133 10.06 -6.68 -2.15
C ASP A 133 11.42 -7.30 -1.80
N GLU A 134 11.57 -7.64 -0.53
CA GLU A 134 12.79 -8.26 0.03
C GLU A 134 12.72 -9.79 -0.01
N ARG A 135 11.66 -10.39 -0.57
CA ARG A 135 11.54 -11.83 -0.66
C ARG A 135 12.55 -12.40 -1.64
N PRO A 136 13.11 -13.59 -1.36
CA PRO A 136 13.99 -14.24 -2.31
C PRO A 136 13.25 -14.44 -3.64
N LYS A 137 13.85 -13.97 -4.73
CA LYS A 137 13.31 -14.24 -6.07
C LYS A 137 13.36 -15.73 -6.30
N ALA A 138 12.26 -16.32 -6.75
CA ALA A 138 12.26 -17.70 -7.19
C ALA A 138 13.29 -17.83 -8.31
N SER A 139 14.30 -18.66 -8.10
CA SER A 139 15.22 -19.04 -9.16
C SER A 139 14.43 -19.83 -10.21
N ALA A 140 14.38 -19.29 -11.40
CA ALA A 140 13.78 -19.98 -12.53
C ALA A 140 14.64 -21.20 -12.93
#